data_ef3ab3abc82d3366f2578ceffd72e2ae
#
_entry.id   ef3ab3abc82d3366f2578ceffd72e2ae
#
_cell.length_a   1.000
_cell.length_b   1.000
_cell.length_c   1.000
_cell.angle_alpha   90.00
_cell.angle_beta   90.00
_cell.angle_gamma   90.00
#
_symmetry.space_group_name_H-M   'P 1'
#
loop_
_entity.id
_entity.type
_entity.pdbx_description
1 polymer ?
#
loop_
_entity_poly.entity_id
_entity_poly.type
_entity_poly.pdbx_seq_one_letter_code
_entity_poly.pdbx_strand_id
1 'polypeptide(L)'
;MRSSLCWLLPLLLILASGAQGQSTRRPRPRPRPRPRPRPTPGFPQPQEPSEPTDLPPPLPPGPPSFFPDCPRECYCPYDFPSALYCDSRNLRKVPVIPSRIHYLYLQNNFISELPVESFKNASGLRWINLDNNRIRKLDQRVLEKLPGLVFLYMDKNQLEEVPSALPRNLEQLRLSQNQISRIPPGVFSQLENLLLLDLQNNKLSDGDFKADTFRGLKNLMQLNLAHNILRKMPPKVPTAIHQLYLDSNRIEAIPNDYFKSFPNLAFIRLNYNKLSDRGLPKNSFNLSNLLVLHLAHNKISSVPAINNRLEHLYLNNNSIEKINGTQICPNHNHIVAFHDFSDLDSVPHLRYLRLDGNYLKPPIPLDLMMCFRLLQSVVI
;
A
#
# COMPACT_ATOMS: atom_id res chain seq x y z
N MET A 1 -4.18 24.57 -14.49
CA MET A 1 -2.96 24.32 -13.71
C MET A 1 -3.09 24.50 -12.19
N ARG A 2 -4.27 24.83 -11.63
CA ARG A 2 -4.47 25.00 -10.16
C ARG A 2 -5.26 23.86 -9.49
N SER A 3 -5.68 22.85 -10.18
CA SER A 3 -6.45 21.70 -9.63
C SER A 3 -5.61 20.51 -9.18
N SER A 4 -4.33 20.45 -9.55
CA SER A 4 -3.49 19.27 -9.26
C SER A 4 -2.91 19.22 -7.82
N LEU A 5 -2.85 20.35 -7.11
CA LEU A 5 -2.27 20.36 -5.75
C LEU A 5 -3.23 19.87 -4.65
N CYS A 6 -4.55 19.99 -4.87
CA CYS A 6 -5.55 19.62 -3.86
C CYS A 6 -5.67 18.08 -3.66
N TRP A 7 -5.18 17.29 -4.63
CA TRP A 7 -5.29 15.83 -4.62
C TRP A 7 -4.11 15.11 -3.95
N LEU A 8 -3.01 15.83 -3.71
CA LEU A 8 -1.84 15.26 -3.02
C LEU A 8 -2.01 15.15 -1.49
N LEU A 9 -2.90 15.97 -0.89
CA LEU A 9 -3.14 15.93 0.55
C LEU A 9 -3.70 14.59 1.08
N PRO A 10 -4.68 13.95 0.45
CA PRO A 10 -5.12 12.62 0.90
C PRO A 10 -4.06 11.53 0.68
N LEU A 11 -3.17 11.67 -0.31
CA LEU A 11 -2.07 10.76 -0.55
C LEU A 11 -1.00 10.83 0.56
N LEU A 12 -0.75 12.02 1.12
CA LEU A 12 0.18 12.21 2.24
C LEU A 12 -0.38 11.71 3.58
N LEU A 13 -1.69 11.83 3.81
CA LEU A 13 -2.35 11.31 5.03
C LEU A 13 -2.35 9.77 5.13
N ILE A 14 -2.34 9.06 4.01
CA ILE A 14 -2.20 7.59 3.98
C ILE A 14 -0.80 7.15 4.43
N LEU A 15 0.21 8.00 4.28
CA LEU A 15 1.59 7.71 4.72
C LEU A 15 1.77 7.79 6.25
N ALA A 16 0.92 8.56 6.96
CA ALA A 16 1.04 8.75 8.41
C ALA A 16 0.41 7.61 9.24
N SER A 17 -0.55 6.85 8.69
CA SER A 17 -1.24 5.78 9.44
C SER A 17 -0.51 4.43 9.47
N GLY A 18 0.63 4.29 8.79
CA GLY A 18 1.42 3.05 8.77
C GLY A 18 2.46 2.90 9.87
N ALA A 19 2.60 3.87 10.77
CA ALA A 19 3.64 3.92 11.80
C ALA A 19 3.14 3.59 13.23
N GLN A 20 2.13 2.73 13.39
CA GLN A 20 1.79 2.21 14.72
C GLN A 20 2.70 1.04 15.06
N GLY A 21 3.61 1.29 16.02
CA GLY A 21 4.61 0.36 16.50
C GLY A 21 4.02 -0.89 17.10
N GLN A 22 4.48 -2.04 16.62
CA GLN A 22 4.31 -3.30 17.31
C GLN A 22 5.26 -3.34 18.52
N SER A 23 4.69 -3.28 19.73
CA SER A 23 5.37 -3.54 20.98
C SER A 23 5.91 -4.97 21.01
N THR A 24 7.21 -5.16 20.96
CA THR A 24 7.88 -6.44 21.14
C THR A 24 7.87 -6.83 22.62
N ARG A 25 6.97 -7.73 23.03
CA ARG A 25 7.06 -8.45 24.30
C ARG A 25 8.11 -9.56 24.17
N ARG A 26 9.13 -9.53 25.02
CA ARG A 26 10.14 -10.60 25.18
C ARG A 26 9.45 -11.91 25.57
N PRO A 27 9.87 -13.07 25.04
CA PRO A 27 9.35 -14.37 25.45
C PRO A 27 9.82 -14.72 26.88
N ARG A 28 8.87 -15.14 27.73
CA ARG A 28 9.19 -15.73 29.03
C ARG A 28 9.68 -17.18 28.84
N PRO A 29 10.60 -17.69 29.71
CA PRO A 29 11.09 -19.07 29.63
C PRO A 29 9.98 -20.08 29.94
N ARG A 30 9.98 -21.19 29.22
CA ARG A 30 9.01 -22.28 29.37
C ARG A 30 9.18 -22.97 30.75
N PRO A 31 8.08 -23.26 31.49
CA PRO A 31 8.12 -24.11 32.66
C PRO A 31 8.30 -25.59 32.28
N ARG A 32 8.99 -26.32 33.13
CA ARG A 32 9.21 -27.77 33.00
C ARG A 32 7.89 -28.56 33.11
N PRO A 33 7.76 -29.72 32.43
CA PRO A 33 6.55 -30.54 32.48
C PRO A 33 6.34 -31.18 33.86
N ARG A 34 5.12 -31.10 34.38
CA ARG A 34 4.66 -31.84 35.57
C ARG A 34 4.23 -33.26 35.19
N PRO A 35 4.33 -34.25 36.11
CA PRO A 35 3.94 -35.64 35.88
C PRO A 35 2.41 -35.78 35.70
N ARG A 36 2.01 -36.73 34.84
CA ARG A 36 0.61 -37.06 34.57
C ARG A 36 -0.10 -37.63 35.81
N PRO A 37 -1.30 -37.20 36.15
CA PRO A 37 -2.17 -37.89 37.09
C PRO A 37 -2.87 -39.09 36.43
N ARG A 38 -3.21 -40.10 37.25
CA ARG A 38 -3.93 -41.32 36.88
C ARG A 38 -5.38 -41.06 36.46
N PRO A 39 -5.99 -41.93 35.67
CA PRO A 39 -7.36 -41.78 35.22
C PRO A 39 -8.36 -42.06 36.35
N THR A 40 -9.32 -41.18 36.54
CA THR A 40 -10.53 -41.36 37.33
C THR A 40 -11.73 -41.70 36.47
N PRO A 41 -12.72 -42.46 37.02
CA PRO A 41 -13.82 -43.03 36.24
C PRO A 41 -14.85 -42.00 35.77
N GLY A 42 -15.52 -42.34 34.67
CA GLY A 42 -16.44 -41.59 33.84
C GLY A 42 -17.46 -40.69 34.51
N PHE A 43 -17.51 -39.49 33.95
CA PHE A 43 -18.66 -38.61 33.98
C PHE A 43 -19.26 -38.51 32.57
N PRO A 44 -20.55 -38.31 32.42
CA PRO A 44 -21.24 -38.24 31.09
C PRO A 44 -20.70 -37.08 30.27
N GLN A 45 -20.51 -37.31 28.96
CA GLN A 45 -20.10 -36.29 28.00
C GLN A 45 -21.06 -35.12 28.03
N PRO A 46 -20.55 -33.89 28.14
CA PRO A 46 -21.36 -32.71 27.81
C PRO A 46 -21.67 -32.73 26.31
N GLN A 47 -22.93 -32.56 25.96
CA GLN A 47 -23.36 -32.26 24.60
C GLN A 47 -22.59 -31.04 24.09
N GLU A 48 -22.07 -31.15 22.86
CA GLU A 48 -21.50 -30.00 22.13
C GLU A 48 -22.50 -28.85 22.16
N PRO A 49 -22.07 -27.63 22.51
CA PRO A 49 -22.91 -26.45 22.35
C PRO A 49 -23.15 -26.27 20.86
N SER A 50 -24.42 -26.33 20.46
CA SER A 50 -24.86 -25.86 19.15
C SER A 50 -24.29 -24.47 18.90
N GLU A 51 -23.64 -24.26 17.74
CA GLU A 51 -23.13 -22.97 17.29
C GLU A 51 -24.20 -21.88 17.51
N PRO A 52 -23.82 -20.73 18.11
CA PRO A 52 -24.78 -19.62 18.21
C PRO A 52 -25.04 -19.08 16.81
N THR A 53 -26.21 -19.34 16.29
CA THR A 53 -26.78 -18.70 15.10
C THR A 53 -27.27 -17.27 15.39
N ASP A 54 -26.68 -16.59 16.35
CA ASP A 54 -27.00 -15.21 16.66
C ASP A 54 -26.18 -14.25 15.77
N LEU A 55 -26.67 -14.09 14.53
CA LEU A 55 -26.41 -12.86 13.78
C LEU A 55 -26.98 -11.70 14.59
N PRO A 56 -26.21 -10.62 14.84
CA PRO A 56 -26.76 -9.45 15.49
C PRO A 56 -28.03 -9.00 14.75
N PRO A 57 -29.10 -8.58 15.47
CA PRO A 57 -30.32 -8.17 14.84
C PRO A 57 -30.03 -7.07 13.82
N PRO A 58 -30.74 -7.05 12.67
CA PRO A 58 -30.57 -6.00 11.69
C PRO A 58 -30.80 -4.65 12.41
N LEU A 59 -29.90 -3.71 12.14
CA LEU A 59 -30.05 -2.35 12.64
C LEU A 59 -31.45 -1.84 12.29
N PRO A 60 -32.12 -1.12 13.21
CA PRO A 60 -33.45 -0.59 12.94
C PRO A 60 -33.42 0.23 11.65
N PRO A 61 -34.49 0.19 10.84
CA PRO A 61 -34.59 1.00 9.65
C PRO A 61 -34.32 2.46 10.02
N GLY A 62 -33.43 3.10 9.28
CA GLY A 62 -33.14 4.53 9.48
C GLY A 62 -34.42 5.37 9.34
N PRO A 63 -34.40 6.63 9.78
CA PRO A 63 -35.55 7.52 9.62
C PRO A 63 -36.05 7.47 8.18
N PRO A 64 -37.38 7.61 7.94
CA PRO A 64 -37.93 7.52 6.59
C PRO A 64 -37.18 8.46 5.66
N SER A 65 -36.64 7.90 4.57
CA SER A 65 -35.89 8.69 3.60
C SER A 65 -36.82 9.69 2.93
N PHE A 66 -36.36 10.92 2.81
CA PHE A 66 -37.05 11.96 2.05
C PHE A 66 -37.19 11.59 0.54
N PHE A 67 -36.35 10.68 0.07
CA PHE A 67 -36.33 10.22 -1.31
C PHE A 67 -37.09 8.88 -1.47
N PRO A 68 -38.18 8.85 -2.23
CA PRO A 68 -38.99 7.64 -2.40
C PRO A 68 -38.27 6.51 -3.14
N ASP A 69 -37.21 6.82 -3.89
CA ASP A 69 -36.35 5.87 -4.60
C ASP A 69 -35.17 5.35 -3.77
N CYS A 70 -35.07 5.78 -2.48
CA CYS A 70 -34.01 5.32 -1.59
C CYS A 70 -34.26 3.86 -1.16
N PRO A 71 -33.31 2.93 -1.40
CA PRO A 71 -33.46 1.56 -0.91
C PRO A 71 -33.61 1.52 0.62
N ARG A 72 -34.54 0.69 1.12
CA ARG A 72 -34.88 0.60 2.55
C ARG A 72 -33.70 0.22 3.44
N GLU A 73 -32.75 -0.52 2.90
CA GLU A 73 -31.55 -1.00 3.58
C GLU A 73 -30.48 0.09 3.71
N CYS A 74 -30.63 1.19 2.98
CA CYS A 74 -29.63 2.24 2.85
C CYS A 74 -30.11 3.57 3.41
N TYR A 75 -29.21 4.53 3.44
CA TYR A 75 -29.52 5.90 3.86
C TYR A 75 -29.17 6.89 2.72
N CYS A 76 -30.10 7.78 2.43
CA CYS A 76 -29.95 8.85 1.45
C CYS A 76 -30.04 10.19 2.19
N PRO A 77 -28.93 10.91 2.40
CA PRO A 77 -28.94 12.18 3.10
C PRO A 77 -29.63 13.27 2.27
N TYR A 78 -30.42 14.11 2.95
CA TYR A 78 -31.10 15.22 2.33
C TYR A 78 -30.11 16.24 1.74
N ASP A 79 -29.07 16.56 2.52
CA ASP A 79 -28.07 17.58 2.13
C ASP A 79 -27.09 17.09 1.04
N PHE A 80 -27.05 15.79 0.77
CA PHE A 80 -26.20 15.21 -0.26
C PHE A 80 -26.95 14.13 -1.06
N PRO A 81 -27.94 14.53 -1.89
CA PRO A 81 -28.87 13.62 -2.55
C PRO A 81 -28.22 12.68 -3.57
N SER A 82 -27.01 12.96 -4.02
CA SER A 82 -26.24 12.12 -4.95
C SER A 82 -25.44 11.00 -4.27
N ALA A 83 -25.50 10.91 -2.93
CA ALA A 83 -24.85 9.83 -2.17
C ALA A 83 -25.85 8.78 -1.71
N LEU A 84 -25.40 7.53 -1.68
CA LEU A 84 -26.13 6.39 -1.13
C LEU A 84 -25.25 5.64 -0.13
N TYR A 85 -25.63 5.67 1.14
CA TYR A 85 -24.92 5.01 2.23
C TYR A 85 -25.59 3.69 2.57
N CYS A 86 -24.93 2.59 2.20
CA CYS A 86 -25.37 1.23 2.48
C CYS A 86 -24.31 0.47 3.30
N ASP A 87 -23.34 1.18 3.87
CA ASP A 87 -22.25 0.60 4.62
C ASP A 87 -22.70 -0.01 5.95
N SER A 88 -22.05 -1.10 6.36
CA SER A 88 -22.31 -1.76 7.67
C SER A 88 -23.79 -2.16 7.89
N ARG A 89 -24.49 -2.59 6.84
CA ARG A 89 -25.91 -2.96 6.83
C ARG A 89 -26.17 -4.47 6.76
N ASN A 90 -25.14 -5.29 6.89
CA ASN A 90 -25.23 -6.75 6.76
C ASN A 90 -25.77 -7.21 5.39
N LEU A 91 -25.56 -6.42 4.35
CA LEU A 91 -26.05 -6.72 3.01
C LEU A 91 -25.31 -7.93 2.42
N ARG A 92 -26.07 -8.80 1.76
CA ARG A 92 -25.52 -9.92 0.98
C ARG A 92 -25.55 -9.64 -0.52
N LYS A 93 -26.36 -8.70 -0.97
CA LYS A 93 -26.50 -8.26 -2.37
C LYS A 93 -26.58 -6.74 -2.42
N VAL A 94 -26.17 -6.17 -3.55
CA VAL A 94 -26.32 -4.74 -3.81
C VAL A 94 -27.78 -4.42 -4.11
N PRO A 95 -28.42 -3.44 -3.45
CA PRO A 95 -29.77 -3.00 -3.79
C PRO A 95 -29.80 -2.31 -5.15
N VAL A 96 -30.99 -2.05 -5.69
CA VAL A 96 -31.14 -1.27 -6.92
C VAL A 96 -30.70 0.17 -6.67
N ILE A 97 -29.76 0.66 -7.48
CA ILE A 97 -29.15 1.98 -7.29
C ILE A 97 -29.98 3.02 -8.06
N PRO A 98 -30.47 4.07 -7.41
CA PRO A 98 -31.18 5.16 -8.09
C PRO A 98 -30.28 5.92 -9.07
N SER A 99 -30.85 6.43 -10.15
CA SER A 99 -30.09 7.10 -11.23
C SER A 99 -29.39 8.40 -10.80
N ARG A 100 -29.88 9.07 -9.74
CA ARG A 100 -29.26 10.28 -9.18
C ARG A 100 -27.96 10.04 -8.42
N ILE A 101 -27.60 8.76 -8.14
CA ILE A 101 -26.47 8.45 -7.29
C ILE A 101 -25.15 8.54 -8.07
N HIS A 102 -24.23 9.31 -7.51
CA HIS A 102 -22.85 9.44 -7.97
C HIS A 102 -21.84 8.82 -7.01
N TYR A 103 -22.20 8.71 -5.73
CA TYR A 103 -21.33 8.21 -4.65
C TYR A 103 -22.01 7.06 -3.92
N LEU A 104 -21.44 5.86 -4.02
CA LEU A 104 -22.02 4.63 -3.49
C LEU A 104 -21.10 4.02 -2.43
N TYR A 105 -21.61 3.92 -1.21
CA TYR A 105 -20.89 3.37 -0.07
C TYR A 105 -21.52 2.02 0.35
N LEU A 106 -20.80 0.93 0.08
CA LEU A 106 -21.21 -0.45 0.33
C LEU A 106 -20.20 -1.21 1.22
N GLN A 107 -19.23 -0.51 1.80
CA GLN A 107 -18.19 -1.14 2.62
C GLN A 107 -18.75 -1.82 3.88
N ASN A 108 -17.99 -2.78 4.42
CA ASN A 108 -18.33 -3.51 5.65
C ASN A 108 -19.67 -4.26 5.57
N ASN A 109 -19.87 -5.02 4.50
CA ASN A 109 -21.04 -5.87 4.31
C ASN A 109 -20.62 -7.33 4.01
N PHE A 110 -21.56 -8.17 3.66
CA PHE A 110 -21.33 -9.57 3.27
C PHE A 110 -21.62 -9.82 1.79
N ILE A 111 -21.44 -8.79 0.94
CA ILE A 111 -21.76 -8.85 -0.48
C ILE A 111 -20.80 -9.82 -1.17
N SER A 112 -21.34 -10.85 -1.80
CA SER A 112 -20.57 -11.80 -2.62
C SER A 112 -20.82 -11.62 -4.11
N GLU A 113 -21.94 -11.02 -4.49
CA GLU A 113 -22.36 -10.84 -5.87
C GLU A 113 -22.85 -9.41 -6.12
N LEU A 114 -22.53 -8.90 -7.29
CA LEU A 114 -23.04 -7.62 -7.79
C LEU A 114 -24.00 -7.89 -8.96
N PRO A 115 -25.32 -7.93 -8.71
CA PRO A 115 -26.29 -8.16 -9.77
C PRO A 115 -26.26 -7.03 -10.81
N VAL A 116 -26.20 -7.36 -12.08
CA VAL A 116 -26.18 -6.38 -13.18
C VAL A 116 -27.41 -5.47 -13.14
N GLU A 117 -28.55 -6.01 -12.73
CA GLU A 117 -29.80 -5.26 -12.58
C GLU A 117 -29.74 -4.16 -11.51
N SER A 118 -28.93 -4.34 -10.47
CA SER A 118 -28.73 -3.31 -9.44
C SER A 118 -28.11 -2.03 -10.03
N PHE A 119 -27.34 -2.13 -11.09
CA PHE A 119 -26.60 -1.06 -11.74
C PHE A 119 -27.25 -0.53 -13.02
N LYS A 120 -28.44 -1.00 -13.39
CA LYS A 120 -29.08 -0.63 -14.67
C LYS A 120 -29.26 0.86 -14.89
N ASN A 121 -29.49 1.62 -13.82
CA ASN A 121 -29.69 3.06 -13.83
C ASN A 121 -28.48 3.85 -13.27
N ALA A 122 -27.35 3.19 -13.03
CA ALA A 122 -26.24 3.73 -12.26
C ALA A 122 -25.13 4.38 -13.13
N SER A 123 -25.44 4.77 -14.36
CA SER A 123 -24.46 5.35 -15.31
C SER A 123 -23.78 6.62 -14.81
N GLY A 124 -24.42 7.35 -13.87
CA GLY A 124 -23.87 8.54 -13.20
C GLY A 124 -22.85 8.27 -12.12
N LEU A 125 -22.62 7.00 -11.73
CA LEU A 125 -21.68 6.68 -10.67
C LEU A 125 -20.25 7.13 -11.00
N ARG A 126 -19.64 7.81 -10.03
CA ARG A 126 -18.24 8.28 -10.04
C ARG A 126 -17.37 7.61 -8.97
N TRP A 127 -17.98 7.24 -7.87
CA TRP A 127 -17.29 6.65 -6.72
C TRP A 127 -18.06 5.42 -6.21
N ILE A 128 -17.35 4.29 -6.10
CA ILE A 128 -17.87 3.08 -5.48
C ILE A 128 -16.86 2.60 -4.43
N ASN A 129 -17.33 2.42 -3.20
CA ASN A 129 -16.59 1.76 -2.14
C ASN A 129 -17.25 0.42 -1.79
N LEU A 130 -16.57 -0.67 -2.11
CA LEU A 130 -16.94 -2.06 -1.83
C LEU A 130 -15.96 -2.73 -0.84
N ASP A 131 -15.18 -1.96 -0.10
CA ASP A 131 -14.17 -2.49 0.81
C ASP A 131 -14.80 -3.40 1.87
N ASN A 132 -14.04 -4.41 2.30
CA ASN A 132 -14.45 -5.34 3.35
C ASN A 132 -15.80 -6.00 3.06
N ASN A 133 -15.83 -6.77 1.97
CA ASN A 133 -16.94 -7.60 1.53
C ASN A 133 -16.45 -9.04 1.22
N ARG A 134 -17.24 -9.83 0.49
CA ARG A 134 -16.93 -11.23 0.15
C ARG A 134 -16.90 -11.48 -1.37
N ILE A 135 -16.58 -10.43 -2.14
CA ILE A 135 -16.64 -10.47 -3.61
C ILE A 135 -15.47 -11.30 -4.14
N ARG A 136 -15.79 -12.36 -4.91
CA ARG A 136 -14.81 -13.23 -5.56
C ARG A 136 -14.55 -12.84 -7.01
N LYS A 137 -15.59 -12.37 -7.67
CA LYS A 137 -15.55 -11.99 -9.08
C LYS A 137 -16.48 -10.83 -9.34
N LEU A 138 -16.06 -9.93 -10.22
CA LEU A 138 -16.88 -8.83 -10.71
C LEU A 138 -17.28 -9.12 -12.15
N ASP A 139 -18.58 -9.14 -12.41
CA ASP A 139 -19.10 -9.32 -13.77
C ASP A 139 -18.75 -8.08 -14.60
N GLN A 140 -18.09 -8.26 -15.72
CA GLN A 140 -17.72 -7.16 -16.62
C GLN A 140 -18.92 -6.32 -17.06
N ARG A 141 -20.10 -6.93 -17.21
CA ARG A 141 -21.35 -6.23 -17.58
C ARG A 141 -21.77 -5.19 -16.54
N VAL A 142 -21.34 -5.31 -15.27
CA VAL A 142 -21.54 -4.28 -14.25
C VAL A 142 -20.66 -3.06 -14.57
N LEU A 143 -19.38 -3.28 -14.83
CA LEU A 143 -18.43 -2.18 -15.11
C LEU A 143 -18.74 -1.48 -16.44
N GLU A 144 -19.21 -2.20 -17.45
CA GLU A 144 -19.62 -1.63 -18.73
C GLU A 144 -20.78 -0.62 -18.59
N LYS A 145 -21.60 -0.75 -17.54
CA LYS A 145 -22.67 0.22 -17.22
C LYS A 145 -22.19 1.48 -16.50
N LEU A 146 -20.91 1.55 -16.13
CA LEU A 146 -20.33 2.58 -15.28
C LEU A 146 -19.25 3.40 -16.02
N PRO A 147 -19.51 3.97 -17.20
CA PRO A 147 -18.49 4.65 -17.99
C PRO A 147 -17.89 5.88 -17.30
N GLY A 148 -18.64 6.50 -16.39
CA GLY A 148 -18.23 7.68 -15.63
C GLY A 148 -17.45 7.40 -14.35
N LEU A 149 -17.18 6.12 -14.02
CA LEU A 149 -16.54 5.76 -12.75
C LEU A 149 -15.09 6.25 -12.70
N VAL A 150 -14.76 6.97 -11.62
CA VAL A 150 -13.45 7.56 -11.35
C VAL A 150 -12.72 6.82 -10.22
N PHE A 151 -13.44 6.39 -9.19
CA PHE A 151 -12.88 5.71 -8.03
C PHE A 151 -13.56 4.37 -7.80
N LEU A 152 -12.76 3.29 -7.82
CA LEU A 152 -13.22 1.94 -7.51
C LEU A 152 -12.37 1.35 -6.38
N TYR A 153 -12.99 1.17 -5.21
CA TYR A 153 -12.36 0.60 -4.03
C TYR A 153 -12.97 -0.76 -3.72
N MET A 154 -12.13 -1.79 -3.70
CA MET A 154 -12.50 -3.18 -3.44
C MET A 154 -11.46 -3.86 -2.54
N ASP A 155 -10.88 -3.12 -1.59
CA ASP A 155 -9.93 -3.66 -0.63
C ASP A 155 -10.61 -4.69 0.29
N LYS A 156 -9.86 -5.66 0.80
CA LYS A 156 -10.39 -6.68 1.73
C LYS A 156 -11.58 -7.46 1.18
N ASN A 157 -11.40 -8.01 -0.02
CA ASN A 157 -12.35 -8.90 -0.67
C ASN A 157 -11.71 -10.27 -0.95
N GLN A 158 -12.30 -11.07 -1.83
CA GLN A 158 -11.84 -12.41 -2.18
C GLN A 158 -11.54 -12.54 -3.68
N LEU A 159 -11.19 -11.44 -4.35
CA LEU A 159 -10.87 -11.42 -5.78
C LEU A 159 -9.65 -12.29 -6.07
N GLU A 160 -9.73 -13.14 -7.10
CA GLU A 160 -8.65 -14.02 -7.55
C GLU A 160 -7.89 -13.45 -8.76
N GLU A 161 -8.50 -12.51 -9.47
CA GLU A 161 -7.91 -11.79 -10.61
C GLU A 161 -8.32 -10.31 -10.60
N VAL A 162 -7.55 -9.49 -11.29
CA VAL A 162 -7.92 -8.09 -11.55
C VAL A 162 -9.17 -8.08 -12.43
N PRO A 163 -10.24 -7.32 -12.06
CA PRO A 163 -11.46 -7.25 -12.85
C PRO A 163 -11.21 -6.77 -14.28
N SER A 164 -11.84 -7.44 -15.25
CA SER A 164 -11.80 -7.02 -16.66
C SER A 164 -12.81 -5.90 -16.95
N ALA A 165 -12.73 -5.29 -18.13
CA ALA A 165 -13.60 -4.19 -18.56
C ALA A 165 -13.65 -2.97 -17.64
N LEU A 166 -12.49 -2.63 -17.05
CA LEU A 166 -12.36 -1.45 -16.17
C LEU A 166 -12.68 -0.15 -16.95
N PRO A 167 -13.47 0.76 -16.36
CA PRO A 167 -13.83 2.04 -17.00
C PRO A 167 -12.62 2.93 -17.28
N ARG A 168 -12.60 3.57 -18.44
CA ARG A 168 -11.47 4.39 -18.93
C ARG A 168 -11.19 5.62 -18.08
N ASN A 169 -12.20 6.12 -17.37
CA ASN A 169 -12.11 7.32 -16.55
C ASN A 169 -11.55 7.07 -15.14
N LEU A 170 -11.16 5.81 -14.82
CA LEU A 170 -10.61 5.51 -13.51
C LEU A 170 -9.33 6.31 -13.26
N GLU A 171 -9.30 6.99 -12.12
CA GLU A 171 -8.14 7.66 -11.54
C GLU A 171 -7.55 6.87 -10.37
N GLN A 172 -8.39 6.13 -9.61
CA GLN A 172 -7.92 5.30 -8.52
C GLN A 172 -8.57 3.91 -8.55
N LEU A 173 -7.73 2.88 -8.51
CA LEU A 173 -8.13 1.49 -8.40
C LEU A 173 -7.45 0.87 -7.19
N ARG A 174 -8.24 0.50 -6.19
CA ARG A 174 -7.77 -0.16 -4.96
C ARG A 174 -8.30 -1.57 -4.88
N LEU A 175 -7.37 -2.52 -4.85
CA LEU A 175 -7.62 -3.95 -4.84
C LEU A 175 -6.76 -4.65 -3.77
N SER A 176 -6.35 -3.93 -2.73
CA SER A 176 -5.48 -4.48 -1.70
C SER A 176 -6.19 -5.53 -0.85
N GLN A 177 -5.40 -6.40 -0.20
CA GLN A 177 -5.93 -7.43 0.69
C GLN A 177 -6.99 -8.33 0.03
N ASN A 178 -6.66 -8.84 -1.15
CA ASN A 178 -7.43 -9.82 -1.91
C ASN A 178 -6.63 -11.12 -2.09
N GLN A 179 -7.03 -11.97 -3.01
CA GLN A 179 -6.35 -13.21 -3.36
C GLN A 179 -5.83 -13.20 -4.80
N ILE A 180 -5.59 -12.00 -5.36
CA ILE A 180 -5.25 -11.82 -6.77
C ILE A 180 -3.91 -12.50 -7.07
N SER A 181 -3.96 -13.46 -7.97
CA SER A 181 -2.82 -14.21 -8.48
C SER A 181 -2.69 -14.11 -10.00
N ARG A 182 -3.53 -13.31 -10.65
CA ARG A 182 -3.52 -13.11 -12.09
C ARG A 182 -3.91 -11.69 -12.50
N ILE A 183 -3.17 -11.15 -13.45
CA ILE A 183 -3.50 -9.90 -14.14
C ILE A 183 -3.85 -10.26 -15.59
N PRO A 184 -5.12 -10.15 -16.01
CA PRO A 184 -5.51 -10.44 -17.39
C PRO A 184 -4.75 -9.56 -18.39
N PRO A 185 -4.31 -10.13 -19.55
CA PRO A 185 -3.60 -9.35 -20.57
C PRO A 185 -4.40 -8.13 -21.01
N GLY A 186 -3.74 -6.96 -21.09
CA GLY A 186 -4.35 -5.73 -21.57
C GLY A 186 -5.39 -5.09 -20.65
N VAL A 187 -5.59 -5.61 -19.43
CA VAL A 187 -6.61 -5.10 -18.48
C VAL A 187 -6.45 -3.62 -18.14
N PHE A 188 -5.23 -3.10 -18.17
CA PHE A 188 -4.92 -1.70 -17.91
C PHE A 188 -4.74 -0.85 -19.17
N SER A 189 -4.86 -1.43 -20.37
CA SER A 189 -4.47 -0.78 -21.64
C SER A 189 -5.24 0.50 -21.97
N GLN A 190 -6.43 0.69 -21.39
CA GLN A 190 -7.30 1.84 -21.61
C GLN A 190 -7.30 2.85 -20.45
N LEU A 191 -6.54 2.60 -19.38
CA LEU A 191 -6.60 3.38 -18.14
C LEU A 191 -5.56 4.52 -18.12
N GLU A 192 -5.59 5.38 -19.14
CA GLU A 192 -4.62 6.48 -19.28
C GLU A 192 -4.67 7.48 -18.12
N ASN A 193 -5.85 7.64 -17.50
CA ASN A 193 -6.08 8.57 -16.40
C ASN A 193 -5.75 8.01 -15.02
N LEU A 194 -5.39 6.71 -14.92
CA LEU A 194 -5.13 6.08 -13.62
C LEU A 194 -3.88 6.68 -12.97
N LEU A 195 -4.07 7.24 -11.77
CA LEU A 195 -3.05 7.87 -10.94
C LEU A 195 -2.54 6.93 -9.85
N LEU A 196 -3.44 6.10 -9.30
CA LEU A 196 -3.14 5.17 -8.20
C LEU A 196 -3.63 3.76 -8.53
N LEU A 197 -2.69 2.79 -8.46
CA LEU A 197 -2.98 1.37 -8.52
C LEU A 197 -2.47 0.70 -7.23
N ASP A 198 -3.40 0.20 -6.41
CA ASP A 198 -3.07 -0.54 -5.19
C ASP A 198 -3.41 -2.02 -5.33
N LEU A 199 -2.38 -2.85 -5.35
CA LEU A 199 -2.43 -4.32 -5.41
C LEU A 199 -1.72 -4.95 -4.20
N GLN A 200 -1.58 -4.20 -3.10
CA GLN A 200 -0.92 -4.67 -1.88
C GLN A 200 -1.61 -5.90 -1.30
N ASN A 201 -0.83 -6.76 -0.66
CA ASN A 201 -1.32 -7.94 0.05
C ASN A 201 -2.22 -8.83 -0.82
N ASN A 202 -1.62 -9.31 -1.90
CA ASN A 202 -2.18 -10.25 -2.86
C ASN A 202 -1.24 -11.45 -3.06
N LYS A 203 -1.43 -12.24 -4.11
CA LYS A 203 -0.64 -13.44 -4.43
C LYS A 203 0.13 -13.30 -5.75
N LEU A 204 0.43 -12.07 -6.17
CA LEU A 204 1.10 -11.79 -7.44
C LEU A 204 2.56 -12.26 -7.42
N SER A 205 2.97 -12.88 -8.50
CA SER A 205 4.31 -13.41 -8.76
C SER A 205 4.95 -12.76 -9.98
N ASP A 206 6.23 -13.04 -10.24
CA ASP A 206 6.92 -12.52 -11.43
C ASP A 206 6.24 -12.93 -12.75
N GLY A 207 5.57 -14.10 -12.76
CA GLY A 207 4.87 -14.62 -13.93
C GLY A 207 3.67 -13.79 -14.37
N ASP A 208 3.10 -13.00 -13.46
CA ASP A 208 1.91 -12.20 -13.70
C ASP A 208 2.23 -10.83 -14.35
N PHE A 209 3.51 -10.44 -14.35
CA PHE A 209 3.99 -9.20 -14.95
C PHE A 209 4.70 -9.46 -16.27
N LYS A 210 4.05 -9.12 -17.37
CA LYS A 210 4.63 -9.13 -18.72
C LYS A 210 5.14 -7.75 -19.10
N ALA A 211 5.90 -7.64 -20.17
CA ALA A 211 6.44 -6.36 -20.63
C ALA A 211 5.37 -5.31 -20.98
N ASP A 212 4.16 -5.75 -21.25
CA ASP A 212 3.01 -4.92 -21.62
C ASP A 212 1.94 -4.79 -20.51
N THR A 213 2.16 -5.40 -19.34
CA THR A 213 1.18 -5.41 -18.23
C THR A 213 0.71 -3.99 -17.87
N PHE A 214 1.65 -3.04 -17.78
CA PHE A 214 1.35 -1.65 -17.42
C PHE A 214 1.13 -0.74 -18.63
N ARG A 215 1.03 -1.32 -19.85
CA ARG A 215 0.75 -0.55 -21.06
C ARG A 215 -0.58 0.17 -20.92
N GLY A 216 -0.59 1.47 -21.20
CA GLY A 216 -1.77 2.33 -21.07
C GLY A 216 -1.78 3.20 -19.82
N LEU A 217 -1.06 2.84 -18.76
CA LEU A 217 -1.01 3.61 -17.50
C LEU A 217 -0.08 4.83 -17.63
N LYS A 218 -0.41 5.77 -18.53
CA LYS A 218 0.47 6.90 -18.88
C LYS A 218 0.72 7.87 -17.72
N ASN A 219 -0.27 8.04 -16.84
CA ASN A 219 -0.27 9.01 -15.76
C ASN A 219 -0.14 8.37 -14.36
N LEU A 220 0.24 7.09 -14.28
CA LEU A 220 0.33 6.40 -12.99
C LEU A 220 1.42 7.01 -12.12
N MET A 221 1.02 7.60 -11.01
CA MET A 221 1.90 8.24 -10.03
C MET A 221 2.26 7.33 -8.86
N GLN A 222 1.34 6.46 -8.46
CA GLN A 222 1.55 5.52 -7.34
C GLN A 222 1.24 4.09 -7.74
N LEU A 223 2.23 3.20 -7.54
CA LEU A 223 2.08 1.77 -7.69
C LEU A 223 2.43 1.08 -6.37
N ASN A 224 1.46 0.37 -5.80
CA ASN A 224 1.65 -0.41 -4.59
C ASN A 224 1.52 -1.91 -4.89
N LEU A 225 2.64 -2.63 -4.78
CA LEU A 225 2.77 -4.08 -4.93
C LEU A 225 3.34 -4.72 -3.66
N ALA A 226 3.28 -4.03 -2.52
CA ALA A 226 3.77 -4.56 -1.25
C ALA A 226 3.02 -5.83 -0.83
N HIS A 227 3.66 -6.68 -0.02
CA HIS A 227 3.06 -7.92 0.48
C HIS A 227 2.54 -8.84 -0.64
N ASN A 228 3.37 -9.10 -1.64
CA ASN A 228 3.16 -10.09 -2.69
C ASN A 228 4.29 -11.14 -2.67
N ILE A 229 4.45 -11.93 -3.72
CA ILE A 229 5.48 -12.99 -3.78
C ILE A 229 6.51 -12.75 -4.90
N LEU A 230 6.76 -11.50 -5.25
CA LEU A 230 7.70 -11.09 -6.29
C LEU A 230 9.15 -11.44 -5.90
N ARG A 231 9.91 -12.02 -6.83
CA ARG A 231 11.35 -12.27 -6.70
C ARG A 231 12.19 -11.28 -7.50
N LYS A 232 11.57 -10.63 -8.47
CA LYS A 232 12.19 -9.66 -9.38
C LYS A 232 11.46 -8.33 -9.35
N MET A 233 12.12 -7.28 -9.78
CA MET A 233 11.48 -6.00 -10.03
C MET A 233 10.46 -6.13 -11.16
N PRO A 234 9.26 -5.52 -11.04
CA PRO A 234 8.26 -5.57 -12.10
C PRO A 234 8.76 -4.88 -13.37
N PRO A 235 8.60 -5.50 -14.56
CA PRO A 235 9.12 -4.93 -15.79
C PRO A 235 8.27 -3.74 -16.27
N LYS A 236 8.91 -2.79 -16.97
CA LYS A 236 8.24 -1.71 -17.71
C LYS A 236 7.19 -0.94 -16.88
N VAL A 237 7.51 -0.64 -15.63
CA VAL A 237 6.72 0.28 -14.79
C VAL A 237 6.64 1.64 -15.49
N PRO A 238 5.48 2.35 -15.45
CA PRO A 238 5.32 3.64 -16.13
C PRO A 238 6.30 4.71 -15.65
N THR A 239 6.78 5.55 -16.57
CA THR A 239 7.81 6.57 -16.27
C THR A 239 7.28 7.73 -15.41
N ALA A 240 5.96 7.94 -15.37
CA ALA A 240 5.32 8.98 -14.55
C ALA A 240 5.33 8.68 -13.05
N ILE A 241 5.83 7.51 -12.64
CA ILE A 241 5.78 7.05 -11.25
C ILE A 241 6.51 7.99 -10.28
N HIS A 242 5.86 8.34 -9.18
CA HIS A 242 6.41 9.12 -8.07
C HIS A 242 6.64 8.26 -6.83
N GLN A 243 5.81 7.24 -6.64
CA GLN A 243 5.81 6.40 -5.45
C GLN A 243 5.73 4.92 -5.85
N LEU A 244 6.75 4.14 -5.47
CA LEU A 244 6.83 2.71 -5.74
C LEU A 244 6.98 1.92 -4.43
N TYR A 245 5.97 1.11 -4.10
CA TYR A 245 5.93 0.29 -2.90
C TYR A 245 6.05 -1.18 -3.24
N LEU A 246 7.13 -1.80 -2.76
CA LEU A 246 7.49 -3.20 -2.98
C LEU A 246 7.86 -3.92 -1.68
N ASP A 247 7.45 -3.37 -0.52
CA ASP A 247 7.73 -3.97 0.79
C ASP A 247 7.22 -5.41 0.88
N SER A 248 7.86 -6.24 1.70
CA SER A 248 7.41 -7.60 2.04
C SER A 248 7.18 -8.48 0.80
N ASN A 249 8.17 -8.47 -0.08
CA ASN A 249 8.28 -9.37 -1.22
C ASN A 249 9.50 -10.31 -1.04
N ARG A 250 10.00 -10.89 -2.12
CA ARG A 250 11.16 -11.78 -2.12
C ARG A 250 12.23 -11.30 -3.11
N ILE A 251 12.29 -9.98 -3.36
CA ILE A 251 13.16 -9.38 -4.38
C ILE A 251 14.62 -9.52 -3.94
N GLU A 252 15.45 -10.10 -4.83
CA GLU A 252 16.85 -10.40 -4.56
C GLU A 252 17.79 -9.40 -5.24
N ALA A 253 17.38 -8.79 -6.35
CA ALA A 253 18.19 -7.86 -7.11
C ALA A 253 17.37 -6.79 -7.83
N ILE A 254 18.00 -5.65 -8.06
CA ILE A 254 17.51 -4.55 -8.90
C ILE A 254 18.29 -4.62 -10.21
N PRO A 255 17.64 -4.65 -11.39
CA PRO A 255 18.35 -4.60 -12.68
C PRO A 255 19.15 -3.31 -12.82
N ASN A 256 20.27 -3.38 -13.58
CA ASN A 256 21.04 -2.18 -13.89
C ASN A 256 20.13 -1.11 -14.51
N ASP A 257 20.33 0.13 -14.08
CA ASP A 257 19.63 1.29 -14.62
C ASP A 257 18.09 1.27 -14.49
N TYR A 258 17.55 0.33 -13.68
CA TYR A 258 16.09 0.17 -13.53
C TYR A 258 15.38 1.49 -13.18
N PHE A 259 15.92 2.26 -12.25
CA PHE A 259 15.31 3.50 -11.78
C PHE A 259 15.62 4.72 -12.65
N LYS A 260 16.57 4.64 -13.59
CA LYS A 260 16.92 5.78 -14.47
C LYS A 260 15.77 6.25 -15.36
N SER A 261 14.80 5.35 -15.62
CA SER A 261 13.62 5.69 -16.42
C SER A 261 12.55 6.49 -15.65
N PHE A 262 12.75 6.77 -14.36
CA PHE A 262 11.72 7.37 -13.50
C PHE A 262 12.16 8.75 -13.00
N PRO A 263 12.04 9.81 -13.82
CA PRO A 263 12.57 11.14 -13.48
C PRO A 263 11.88 11.78 -12.26
N ASN A 264 10.66 11.36 -11.93
CA ASN A 264 9.86 11.94 -10.86
C ASN A 264 9.79 11.04 -9.60
N LEU A 265 10.55 9.95 -9.55
CA LEU A 265 10.48 8.99 -8.44
C LEU A 265 11.03 9.61 -7.16
N ALA A 266 10.14 9.81 -6.19
CA ALA A 266 10.45 10.45 -4.90
C ALA A 266 10.42 9.47 -3.72
N PHE A 267 9.65 8.38 -3.82
CA PHE A 267 9.47 7.41 -2.74
C PHE A 267 9.71 5.99 -3.24
N ILE A 268 10.67 5.29 -2.62
CA ILE A 268 10.94 3.88 -2.86
C ILE A 268 10.84 3.13 -1.53
N ARG A 269 10.00 2.09 -1.49
CA ARG A 269 9.89 1.18 -0.36
C ARG A 269 10.18 -0.25 -0.78
N LEU A 270 11.23 -0.83 -0.20
CA LEU A 270 11.74 -2.18 -0.44
C LEU A 270 12.06 -2.91 0.87
N ASN A 271 11.38 -2.52 1.98
CA ASN A 271 11.58 -3.21 3.26
C ASN A 271 11.18 -4.70 3.17
N TYR A 272 11.74 -5.53 4.03
CA TYR A 272 11.38 -6.95 4.12
C TYR A 272 11.50 -7.69 2.78
N ASN A 273 12.64 -7.49 2.09
CA ASN A 273 12.99 -8.19 0.87
C ASN A 273 14.26 -9.06 1.08
N LYS A 274 14.90 -9.49 0.00
CA LYS A 274 16.12 -10.30 0.04
C LYS A 274 17.31 -9.61 -0.64
N LEU A 275 17.26 -8.27 -0.71
CA LEU A 275 18.31 -7.49 -1.34
C LEU A 275 19.63 -7.64 -0.59
N SER A 276 20.73 -7.82 -1.34
CA SER A 276 22.10 -7.83 -0.85
C SER A 276 22.95 -6.93 -1.74
N ASP A 277 24.17 -6.63 -1.32
CA ASP A 277 25.10 -5.77 -2.11
C ASP A 277 25.32 -6.30 -3.53
N ARG A 278 25.30 -7.64 -3.72
CA ARG A 278 25.41 -8.25 -5.06
C ARG A 278 24.21 -7.94 -5.95
N GLY A 279 23.03 -7.75 -5.37
CA GLY A 279 21.80 -7.42 -6.07
C GLY A 279 21.53 -5.93 -6.22
N LEU A 280 22.44 -5.07 -5.73
CA LEU A 280 22.33 -3.62 -5.80
C LEU A 280 23.40 -3.03 -6.70
N PRO A 281 23.07 -2.64 -7.95
CA PRO A 281 24.01 -1.92 -8.80
C PRO A 281 24.48 -0.62 -8.16
N LYS A 282 25.74 -0.24 -8.40
CA LYS A 282 26.28 1.06 -7.99
C LYS A 282 25.34 2.17 -8.47
N ASN A 283 25.06 3.12 -7.60
CA ASN A 283 24.23 4.30 -7.90
C ASN A 283 22.74 3.99 -8.21
N SER A 284 22.22 2.81 -7.86
CA SER A 284 20.80 2.49 -8.07
C SER A 284 19.85 3.50 -7.42
N PHE A 285 20.22 4.10 -6.29
CA PHE A 285 19.41 5.06 -5.55
C PHE A 285 19.94 6.50 -5.61
N ASN A 286 20.95 6.74 -6.42
CA ASN A 286 21.43 8.11 -6.68
C ASN A 286 20.52 8.79 -7.73
N LEU A 287 19.28 9.06 -7.35
CA LEU A 287 18.22 9.63 -8.19
C LEU A 287 17.92 11.05 -7.75
N SER A 288 17.99 12.01 -8.66
CA SER A 288 17.91 13.45 -8.34
C SER A 288 16.68 13.90 -7.54
N ASN A 289 15.56 13.18 -7.67
CA ASN A 289 14.29 13.51 -7.01
C ASN A 289 13.88 12.55 -5.88
N LEU A 290 14.74 11.58 -5.52
CA LEU A 290 14.44 10.64 -4.45
C LEU A 290 14.57 11.34 -3.09
N LEU A 291 13.47 11.33 -2.32
CA LEU A 291 13.37 11.93 -1.00
C LEU A 291 13.32 10.89 0.12
N VAL A 292 12.70 9.74 -0.15
CA VAL A 292 12.46 8.70 0.88
C VAL A 292 12.86 7.35 0.35
N LEU A 293 13.78 6.67 1.06
CA LEU A 293 14.27 5.35 0.73
C LEU A 293 14.15 4.39 1.92
N HIS A 294 13.34 3.35 1.75
CA HIS A 294 13.15 2.29 2.73
C HIS A 294 13.79 0.98 2.24
N LEU A 295 14.82 0.54 2.93
CA LEU A 295 15.56 -0.70 2.67
C LEU A 295 15.71 -1.57 3.93
N ALA A 296 14.91 -1.32 4.97
CA ALA A 296 14.98 -2.09 6.22
C ALA A 296 14.68 -3.57 6.02
N HIS A 297 15.21 -4.42 6.90
CA HIS A 297 14.96 -5.87 6.87
C HIS A 297 15.34 -6.53 5.53
N ASN A 298 16.57 -6.27 5.08
CA ASN A 298 17.20 -6.89 3.92
C ASN A 298 18.51 -7.59 4.34
N LYS A 299 19.43 -7.82 3.39
CA LYS A 299 20.74 -8.44 3.61
C LYS A 299 21.89 -7.54 3.14
N ILE A 300 21.69 -6.23 3.24
CA ILE A 300 22.63 -5.21 2.75
C ILE A 300 23.76 -5.10 3.77
N SER A 301 25.02 -5.18 3.33
CA SER A 301 26.20 -5.06 4.19
C SER A 301 26.93 -3.73 4.06
N SER A 302 26.60 -2.91 3.06
CA SER A 302 27.13 -1.57 2.88
C SER A 302 26.03 -0.55 2.58
N VAL A 303 26.23 0.70 3.01
CA VAL A 303 25.28 1.78 2.69
C VAL A 303 25.33 2.05 1.17
N PRO A 304 24.20 1.98 0.46
CA PRO A 304 24.18 2.26 -0.97
C PRO A 304 24.45 3.75 -1.26
N ALA A 305 24.95 4.06 -2.44
CA ALA A 305 25.10 5.45 -2.89
C ALA A 305 23.72 6.11 -3.01
N ILE A 306 23.55 7.25 -2.36
CA ILE A 306 22.33 8.07 -2.32
C ILE A 306 22.61 9.44 -2.92
N ASN A 307 21.55 10.15 -3.30
CA ASN A 307 21.65 11.54 -3.74
C ASN A 307 21.69 12.49 -2.52
N ASN A 308 22.10 13.72 -2.76
CA ASN A 308 22.23 14.77 -1.73
C ASN A 308 20.88 15.38 -1.28
N ARG A 309 19.77 15.07 -1.96
CA ARG A 309 18.41 15.55 -1.63
C ARG A 309 17.60 14.56 -0.82
N LEU A 310 18.14 13.37 -0.53
CA LEU A 310 17.44 12.35 0.24
C LEU A 310 17.18 12.87 1.66
N GLU A 311 15.93 12.82 2.11
CA GLU A 311 15.50 13.29 3.43
C GLU A 311 15.36 12.13 4.45
N HIS A 312 14.93 10.97 3.99
CA HIS A 312 14.63 9.82 4.86
C HIS A 312 15.33 8.55 4.36
N LEU A 313 16.18 7.96 5.20
CA LEU A 313 16.88 6.71 4.90
C LEU A 313 16.64 5.67 6.02
N TYR A 314 16.05 4.54 5.65
CA TYR A 314 15.78 3.42 6.56
C TYR A 314 16.58 2.20 6.12
N LEU A 315 17.62 1.86 6.90
CA LEU A 315 18.54 0.74 6.69
C LEU A 315 18.57 -0.22 7.89
N ASN A 316 17.64 -0.05 8.82
CA ASN A 316 17.59 -0.89 10.02
C ASN A 316 17.37 -2.38 9.70
N ASN A 317 17.88 -3.24 10.58
CA ASN A 317 17.80 -4.71 10.42
C ASN A 317 18.38 -5.20 9.08
N ASN A 318 19.61 -4.82 8.80
CA ASN A 318 20.43 -5.30 7.70
C ASN A 318 21.71 -5.96 8.24
N SER A 319 22.75 -6.07 7.44
CA SER A 319 24.04 -6.67 7.83
C SER A 319 25.21 -5.66 7.78
N ILE A 320 24.92 -4.36 8.00
CA ILE A 320 25.91 -3.28 7.87
C ILE A 320 26.85 -3.32 9.07
N GLU A 321 28.14 -3.47 8.83
CA GLU A 321 29.18 -3.50 9.87
C GLU A 321 29.92 -2.18 9.99
N LYS A 322 30.01 -1.42 8.91
CA LYS A 322 30.76 -0.15 8.85
C LYS A 322 29.99 0.89 8.07
N ILE A 323 30.06 2.12 8.50
CA ILE A 323 29.51 3.28 7.84
C ILE A 323 30.61 4.33 7.73
N ASN A 324 30.70 4.94 6.56
CA ASN A 324 31.57 6.08 6.31
C ASN A 324 30.73 7.35 6.24
N GLY A 325 31.16 8.44 6.87
CA GLY A 325 30.44 9.71 6.88
C GLY A 325 30.15 10.25 5.48
N THR A 326 31.06 10.08 4.53
CA THR A 326 30.88 10.48 3.12
C THR A 326 29.76 9.73 2.40
N GLN A 327 29.35 8.54 2.86
CA GLN A 327 28.22 7.78 2.30
C GLN A 327 26.86 8.35 2.73
N ILE A 328 26.81 8.93 3.92
CA ILE A 328 25.58 9.50 4.50
C ILE A 328 25.49 10.99 4.23
N CYS A 329 26.63 11.69 4.28
CA CYS A 329 26.74 13.13 4.08
C CYS A 329 27.80 13.41 3.01
N PRO A 330 27.52 13.21 1.73
CA PRO A 330 28.51 13.26 0.65
C PRO A 330 29.21 14.63 0.49
N ASN A 331 28.63 15.72 0.99
CA ASN A 331 29.20 17.06 0.90
C ASN A 331 30.00 17.49 2.14
N HIS A 332 30.29 16.58 3.06
CA HIS A 332 30.87 16.91 4.36
C HIS A 332 32.37 17.30 4.31
N ASN A 333 33.05 17.10 3.19
CA ASN A 333 34.48 17.46 3.05
C ASN A 333 34.76 18.98 3.15
N HIS A 334 33.72 19.83 3.20
CA HIS A 334 33.84 21.28 3.27
C HIS A 334 33.37 21.91 4.59
N ILE A 335 32.84 21.15 5.53
CA ILE A 335 32.37 21.71 6.81
C ILE A 335 33.52 21.70 7.85
N VAL A 336 34.56 22.46 7.59
CA VAL A 336 35.63 22.71 8.59
C VAL A 336 35.30 23.94 9.46
N ALA A 337 34.42 24.82 9.01
CA ALA A 337 33.92 25.93 9.82
C ALA A 337 32.62 26.49 9.22
N PHE A 338 31.55 26.53 9.99
CA PHE A 338 30.38 27.35 9.70
C PHE A 338 30.75 28.82 9.93
N HIS A 339 31.20 29.49 8.89
CA HIS A 339 31.44 30.95 9.00
C HIS A 339 30.52 31.77 8.09
N ASP A 340 29.72 31.16 7.26
CA ASP A 340 28.78 31.90 6.42
C ASP A 340 27.50 31.08 6.10
N PHE A 341 26.35 31.71 6.33
CA PHE A 341 25.02 31.13 6.01
C PHE A 341 24.70 31.14 4.52
N SER A 342 25.63 31.55 3.67
CA SER A 342 25.44 31.58 2.20
C SER A 342 25.55 30.21 1.51
N ASP A 343 26.09 29.18 2.19
CA ASP A 343 26.25 27.83 1.65
C ASP A 343 25.12 26.88 2.04
N LEU A 344 23.87 27.33 2.09
CA LEU A 344 22.69 26.51 2.37
C LEU A 344 22.49 25.35 1.38
N ASP A 345 23.05 25.46 0.17
CA ASP A 345 23.00 24.40 -0.84
C ASP A 345 23.93 23.20 -0.55
N SER A 346 24.87 23.36 0.39
CA SER A 346 25.83 22.29 0.76
C SER A 346 25.41 21.47 1.98
N VAL A 347 24.35 21.87 2.68
CA VAL A 347 23.84 21.13 3.85
C VAL A 347 23.13 19.86 3.38
N PRO A 348 23.51 18.67 3.90
CA PRO A 348 22.79 17.44 3.53
C PRO A 348 21.32 17.55 3.90
N HIS A 349 20.44 17.22 2.98
CA HIS A 349 18.99 17.23 3.20
C HIS A 349 18.51 16.07 4.07
N LEU A 350 19.36 15.09 4.36
CA LEU A 350 19.01 13.93 5.17
C LEU A 350 18.61 14.39 6.59
N ARG A 351 17.38 14.07 6.97
CA ARG A 351 16.78 14.44 8.27
C ARG A 351 16.59 13.25 9.19
N TYR A 352 16.27 12.10 8.61
CA TYR A 352 15.93 10.89 9.35
C TYR A 352 16.77 9.70 8.87
N LEU A 353 17.50 9.09 9.81
CA LEU A 353 18.35 7.93 9.56
C LEU A 353 18.06 6.82 10.56
N ARG A 354 17.74 5.61 10.09
CA ARG A 354 17.60 4.41 10.93
C ARG A 354 18.60 3.35 10.55
N LEU A 355 19.39 2.92 11.52
CA LEU A 355 20.47 1.94 11.38
C LEU A 355 20.40 0.82 12.45
N ASP A 356 19.42 0.86 13.34
CA ASP A 356 19.25 -0.13 14.41
C ASP A 356 19.16 -1.57 13.87
N GLY A 357 19.60 -2.54 14.65
CA GLY A 357 19.60 -3.95 14.24
C GLY A 357 20.62 -4.30 13.16
N ASN A 358 21.67 -3.50 12.97
CA ASN A 358 22.85 -3.81 12.15
C ASN A 358 24.02 -4.29 13.03
N TYR A 359 25.16 -4.60 12.44
CA TYR A 359 26.38 -5.09 13.14
C TYR A 359 27.41 -3.99 13.35
N LEU A 360 26.99 -2.75 13.52
CA LEU A 360 27.87 -1.59 13.71
C LEU A 360 28.69 -1.77 14.99
N LYS A 361 30.01 -1.60 14.88
CA LYS A 361 30.96 -1.72 15.99
C LYS A 361 31.47 -0.35 16.41
N PRO A 362 31.52 -0.04 17.72
CA PRO A 362 32.22 1.14 18.23
C PRO A 362 33.74 1.05 17.96
N PRO A 363 34.45 2.20 17.86
CA PRO A 363 33.93 3.56 17.94
C PRO A 363 33.24 4.01 16.64
N ILE A 364 32.20 4.84 16.76
CA ILE A 364 31.59 5.50 15.61
C ILE A 364 32.59 6.53 15.08
N PRO A 365 32.91 6.55 13.77
CA PRO A 365 33.83 7.52 13.19
C PRO A 365 33.42 8.98 13.46
N LEU A 366 34.39 9.84 13.68
CA LEU A 366 34.14 11.26 14.05
C LEU A 366 33.39 12.02 12.94
N ASP A 367 33.72 11.75 11.69
CA ASP A 367 33.03 12.31 10.52
C ASP A 367 31.53 11.95 10.50
N LEU A 368 31.19 10.72 10.88
CA LEU A 368 29.80 10.26 11.00
C LEU A 368 29.08 10.94 12.18
N MET A 369 29.77 11.15 13.31
CA MET A 369 29.21 11.87 14.45
C MET A 369 28.91 13.34 14.11
N MET A 370 29.74 13.97 13.32
CA MET A 370 29.52 15.34 12.84
C MET A 370 28.29 15.40 11.90
N CYS A 371 28.14 14.42 11.04
CA CYS A 371 26.95 14.25 10.20
C CYS A 371 25.67 14.12 11.04
N PHE A 372 25.68 13.31 12.10
CA PHE A 372 24.52 13.08 12.96
C PHE A 372 23.99 14.34 13.66
N ARG A 373 24.84 15.35 13.89
CA ARG A 373 24.38 16.63 14.45
C ARG A 373 23.43 17.41 13.54
N LEU A 374 23.44 17.10 12.24
CA LEU A 374 22.59 17.74 11.24
C LEU A 374 21.25 17.03 11.07
N LEU A 375 21.11 15.81 11.61
CA LEU A 375 19.93 15.00 11.50
C LEU A 375 18.91 15.35 12.58
N GLN A 376 17.63 15.36 12.23
CA GLN A 376 16.53 15.55 13.18
C GLN A 376 16.31 14.31 14.05
N SER A 377 16.56 13.13 13.49
CA SER A 377 16.44 11.87 14.22
C SER A 377 17.40 10.82 13.67
N VAL A 378 18.14 10.21 14.59
CA VAL A 378 19.03 9.06 14.32
C VAL A 378 18.68 7.94 15.28
N VAL A 379 18.50 6.72 14.75
CA VAL A 379 18.34 5.49 15.52
C VAL A 379 19.44 4.52 15.07
N ILE A 380 20.32 4.14 15.97
CA ILE A 380 21.49 3.26 15.70
C ILE A 380 21.34 1.96 16.44
#